data_8365cf5da96074d17f0bdbfcf3c288d0
#
_entry.id   8365cf5da96074d17f0bdbfcf3c288d0
#
_cell.length_a   1.000
_cell.length_b   1.000
_cell.length_c   1.000
_cell.angle_alpha   90.00
_cell.angle_beta   90.00
_cell.angle_gamma   90.00
#
_symmetry.space_group_name_H-M   'P 1'
#
loop_
_entity.id
_entity.type
_entity.pdbx_description
1 polymer ?
#
loop_
_entity_poly.entity_id
_entity_poly.type
_entity_poly.pdbx_seq_one_letter_code
_entity_poly.pdbx_strand_id
1 'polypeptide(L)'
;MENKRPSVYEECRQKGISRRDFLKFCTTMAALMGLEASGVAQVVNALETKPRLPIIWLHLQECTCCTESFIRAAHPIVATLLLDKISLDYTETLMAAAGEQAEAAKEETMKKYYGNYLLMIEGLSLIHISEPTRPY
;
A
#
# COMPACT_ATOMS: atom_id res chain seq x y z
N MET A 1 22.72 -4.94 11.41
CA MET A 1 21.50 -4.62 12.18
C MET A 1 20.34 -4.73 11.19
N GLU A 2 19.56 -5.79 11.32
CA GLU A 2 18.39 -6.04 10.48
C GLU A 2 17.33 -5.00 10.86
N ASN A 3 17.11 -4.02 10.00
CA ASN A 3 16.12 -2.97 10.20
C ASN A 3 14.73 -3.60 10.02
N LYS A 4 14.24 -4.25 11.09
CA LYS A 4 12.94 -4.91 11.11
C LYS A 4 11.87 -3.84 10.94
N ARG A 5 11.22 -3.84 9.79
CA ARG A 5 10.12 -2.91 9.50
C ARG A 5 9.01 -3.10 10.54
N PRO A 6 8.42 -2.04 11.08
CA PRO A 6 7.32 -2.15 12.02
C PRO A 6 6.08 -2.74 11.33
N SER A 7 5.29 -3.49 12.08
CA SER A 7 3.97 -3.93 11.63
C SER A 7 2.97 -2.76 11.67
N VAL A 8 1.85 -2.90 10.95
CA VAL A 8 0.78 -1.88 11.00
C VAL A 8 0.26 -1.68 12.40
N TYR A 9 0.15 -2.74 13.17
CA TYR A 9 -0.25 -2.65 14.57
C TYR A 9 0.73 -1.83 15.41
N GLU A 10 2.03 -2.02 15.22
CA GLU A 10 3.06 -1.24 15.90
C GLU A 10 2.97 0.24 15.55
N GLU A 11 2.73 0.57 14.28
CA GLU A 11 2.53 1.95 13.82
C GLU A 11 1.27 2.59 14.41
N CYS A 12 0.15 1.87 14.40
CA CYS A 12 -1.10 2.31 15.03
C CYS A 12 -0.90 2.58 16.52
N ARG A 13 -0.16 1.72 17.20
CA ARG A 13 0.16 1.89 18.63
C ARG A 13 1.02 3.11 18.90
N GLN A 14 2.00 3.39 18.03
CA GLN A 14 2.83 4.60 18.13
C GLN A 14 2.00 5.89 17.95
N LYS A 15 0.95 5.83 17.10
CA LYS A 15 -0.01 6.92 16.89
C LYS A 15 -1.10 7.00 17.98
N GLY A 16 -1.01 6.21 19.05
CA GLY A 16 -1.93 6.25 20.19
C GLY A 16 -3.26 5.52 19.97
N ILE A 17 -3.39 4.73 18.90
CA ILE A 17 -4.61 3.96 18.61
C ILE A 17 -4.70 2.78 19.59
N SER A 18 -5.85 2.66 20.28
CA SER A 18 -6.08 1.56 21.20
C SER A 18 -6.24 0.21 20.48
N ARG A 19 -5.87 -0.89 21.14
CA ARG A 19 -6.08 -2.24 20.58
C ARG A 19 -7.55 -2.51 20.22
N ARG A 20 -8.48 -1.96 20.98
CA ARG A 20 -9.92 -2.09 20.72
C ARG A 20 -10.31 -1.40 19.40
N ASP A 21 -9.79 -0.22 19.13
CA ASP A 21 -10.09 0.52 17.89
C ASP A 21 -9.38 -0.11 16.70
N PHE A 22 -8.16 -0.64 16.89
CA PHE A 22 -7.49 -1.45 15.89
C PHE A 22 -8.31 -2.69 15.52
N LEU A 23 -8.87 -3.42 16.48
CA LEU A 23 -9.73 -4.57 16.20
C LEU A 23 -11.03 -4.18 15.49
N LYS A 24 -11.67 -3.07 15.86
CA LYS A 24 -12.82 -2.53 15.12
C LYS A 24 -12.45 -2.21 13.66
N PHE A 25 -11.33 -1.57 13.46
CA PHE A 25 -10.81 -1.32 12.11
C PHE A 25 -10.62 -2.61 11.31
N CYS A 26 -9.98 -3.63 11.89
CA CYS A 26 -9.80 -4.94 11.24
C CYS A 26 -11.14 -5.59 10.88
N THR A 27 -12.13 -5.50 11.76
CA THR A 27 -13.48 -6.04 11.52
C THR A 27 -14.17 -5.31 10.37
N THR A 28 -14.08 -3.98 10.36
CA THR A 28 -14.64 -3.16 9.28
C THR A 28 -13.98 -3.48 7.93
N MET A 29 -12.65 -3.60 7.92
CA MET A 29 -11.89 -3.96 6.73
C MET A 29 -12.26 -5.35 6.21
N ALA A 30 -12.38 -6.35 7.10
CA ALA A 30 -12.80 -7.69 6.72
C ALA A 30 -14.22 -7.68 6.10
N ALA A 31 -15.15 -6.92 6.68
CA ALA A 31 -16.50 -6.76 6.14
C ALA A 31 -16.51 -6.09 4.77
N LEU A 32 -15.73 -5.03 4.57
CA LEU A 32 -15.60 -4.33 3.28
C LEU A 32 -14.99 -5.22 2.19
N MET A 33 -14.10 -6.15 2.57
CA MET A 33 -13.49 -7.12 1.65
C MET A 33 -14.40 -8.34 1.39
N GLY A 34 -15.59 -8.41 1.98
CA GLY A 34 -16.49 -9.55 1.87
C GLY A 34 -15.96 -10.84 2.50
N LEU A 35 -15.06 -10.72 3.48
CA LEU A 35 -14.50 -11.87 4.20
C LEU A 35 -15.49 -12.35 5.27
N GLU A 36 -15.57 -13.68 5.42
CA GLU A 36 -16.34 -14.30 6.51
C GLU A 36 -15.74 -13.96 7.90
N ALA A 37 -16.46 -14.27 8.96
CA ALA A 37 -16.02 -14.00 10.33
C ALA A 37 -14.62 -14.56 10.67
N SER A 38 -14.24 -15.70 10.06
CA SER A 38 -12.90 -16.28 10.15
C SER A 38 -11.80 -15.39 9.50
N GLY A 39 -12.17 -14.59 8.51
CA GLY A 39 -11.26 -13.66 7.83
C GLY A 39 -10.79 -12.51 8.72
N VAL A 40 -11.58 -12.12 9.73
CA VAL A 40 -11.16 -11.08 10.70
C VAL A 40 -9.85 -11.48 11.40
N ALA A 41 -9.75 -12.74 11.84
CA ALA A 41 -8.54 -13.23 12.49
C ALA A 41 -7.32 -13.23 11.55
N GLN A 42 -7.53 -13.50 10.26
CA GLN A 42 -6.48 -13.42 9.25
C GLN A 42 -6.02 -11.98 9.03
N VAL A 43 -6.95 -11.01 8.96
CA VAL A 43 -6.63 -9.58 8.85
C VAL A 43 -5.83 -9.12 10.06
N VAL A 44 -6.28 -9.46 11.27
CA VAL A 44 -5.57 -9.10 12.52
C VAL A 44 -4.16 -9.67 12.52
N ASN A 45 -4.00 -10.96 12.24
CA ASN A 45 -2.69 -11.62 12.22
C ASN A 45 -1.75 -11.01 11.18
N ALA A 46 -2.24 -10.74 9.97
CA ALA A 46 -1.45 -10.12 8.93
C ALA A 46 -0.97 -8.72 9.34
N LEU A 47 -1.83 -7.89 9.91
CA LEU A 47 -1.50 -6.52 10.31
C LEU A 47 -0.66 -6.45 11.60
N GLU A 48 -0.73 -7.46 12.48
CA GLU A 48 0.09 -7.54 13.69
C GLU A 48 1.50 -8.08 13.44
N THR A 49 1.66 -9.03 12.52
CA THR A 49 2.89 -9.85 12.47
C THR A 49 3.78 -9.60 11.25
N LYS A 50 3.22 -9.16 10.13
CA LYS A 50 3.98 -9.13 8.87
C LYS A 50 4.48 -7.72 8.53
N PRO A 51 5.81 -7.52 8.39
CA PRO A 51 6.34 -6.32 7.77
C PRO A 51 6.01 -6.36 6.27
N ARG A 52 5.32 -5.32 5.79
CA ARG A 52 4.94 -5.21 4.38
C ARG A 52 5.91 -4.34 3.61
N LEU A 53 6.06 -4.60 2.32
CA LEU A 53 6.88 -3.77 1.45
C LEU A 53 6.15 -2.45 1.16
N PRO A 54 6.70 -1.29 1.55
CA PRO A 54 6.10 0.00 1.23
C PRO A 54 6.13 0.22 -0.28
N ILE A 55 5.01 0.67 -0.84
CA ILE A 55 4.87 0.98 -2.26
C ILE A 55 4.40 2.43 -2.43
N ILE A 56 5.10 3.14 -3.30
CA ILE A 56 4.69 4.42 -3.86
C ILE A 56 4.30 4.14 -5.31
N TRP A 57 3.02 4.32 -5.64
CA TRP A 57 2.50 4.09 -6.98
C TRP A 57 2.13 5.41 -7.63
N LEU A 58 2.92 5.82 -8.61
CA LEU A 58 2.70 7.04 -9.38
C LEU A 58 1.90 6.74 -10.65
N HIS A 59 0.89 7.56 -10.89
CA HIS A 59 0.06 7.52 -12.09
C HIS A 59 0.46 8.71 -12.98
N LEU A 60 1.15 8.41 -14.06
CA LEU A 60 1.50 9.41 -15.07
C LEU A 60 0.46 9.41 -16.19
N GLN A 61 0.80 9.77 -17.40
CA GLN A 61 -0.14 9.76 -18.54
C GLN A 61 -0.63 8.33 -18.86
N GLU A 62 -1.72 7.92 -18.22
CA GLU A 62 -2.19 6.55 -18.22
C GLU A 62 -3.73 6.46 -18.38
N CYS A 63 -4.25 5.25 -18.59
CA CYS A 63 -5.67 4.97 -18.80
C CYS A 63 -6.33 4.21 -17.61
N THR A 64 -5.64 4.08 -16.49
CA THR A 64 -6.08 3.35 -15.28
C THR A 64 -6.23 1.83 -15.49
N CYS A 65 -5.88 1.30 -16.67
CA CYS A 65 -6.05 -0.14 -16.96
C CYS A 65 -5.20 -1.05 -16.07
N CYS A 66 -3.98 -0.63 -15.70
CA CYS A 66 -3.13 -1.44 -14.82
C CYS A 66 -3.70 -1.48 -13.40
N THR A 67 -4.19 -0.37 -12.88
CA THR A 67 -4.89 -0.29 -11.60
C THR A 67 -6.15 -1.15 -11.61
N GLU A 68 -6.98 -1.07 -12.66
CA GLU A 68 -8.16 -1.92 -12.85
C GLU A 68 -7.79 -3.41 -12.90
N SER A 69 -6.77 -3.76 -13.66
CA SER A 69 -6.26 -5.13 -13.75
C SER A 69 -5.79 -5.65 -12.39
N PHE A 70 -5.08 -4.82 -11.62
CA PHE A 70 -4.63 -5.15 -10.27
C PHE A 70 -5.81 -5.43 -9.34
N ILE A 71 -6.83 -4.55 -9.32
CA ILE A 71 -8.00 -4.70 -8.46
C ILE A 71 -8.81 -5.96 -8.83
N ARG A 72 -8.88 -6.28 -10.13
CA ARG A 72 -9.64 -7.44 -10.65
C ARG A 72 -8.86 -8.75 -10.68
N ALA A 73 -7.60 -8.76 -10.22
CA ALA A 73 -6.79 -9.96 -10.21
C ALA A 73 -7.47 -11.10 -9.41
N ALA A 74 -7.64 -12.24 -10.05
CA ALA A 74 -8.24 -13.43 -9.43
C ALA A 74 -7.22 -14.21 -8.58
N HIS A 75 -5.95 -14.23 -9.02
CA HIS A 75 -4.87 -14.92 -8.33
C HIS A 75 -3.51 -14.21 -8.50
N PRO A 76 -2.88 -13.77 -7.39
CA PRO A 76 -3.45 -13.64 -6.06
C PRO A 76 -4.51 -12.53 -6.04
N ILE A 77 -5.55 -12.68 -5.22
CA ILE A 77 -6.52 -11.59 -5.04
C ILE A 77 -5.85 -10.40 -4.35
N VAL A 78 -6.30 -9.19 -4.70
CA VAL A 78 -5.69 -7.94 -4.19
C VAL A 78 -5.68 -7.87 -2.66
N ALA A 79 -6.72 -8.40 -1.99
CA ALA A 79 -6.78 -8.45 -0.53
C ALA A 79 -5.59 -9.21 0.08
N THR A 80 -5.20 -10.35 -0.50
CA THR A 80 -4.02 -11.11 -0.06
C THR A 80 -2.73 -10.32 -0.24
N LEU A 81 -2.59 -9.61 -1.36
CA LEU A 81 -1.41 -8.79 -1.61
C LEU A 81 -1.30 -7.66 -0.58
N LEU A 82 -2.38 -6.89 -0.38
CA LEU A 82 -2.39 -5.75 0.53
C LEU A 82 -2.25 -6.14 2.00
N LEU A 83 -2.79 -7.31 2.40
CA LEU A 83 -2.70 -7.77 3.79
C LEU A 83 -1.36 -8.44 4.10
N ASP A 84 -0.84 -9.23 3.16
CA ASP A 84 0.30 -10.10 3.43
C ASP A 84 1.65 -9.59 2.91
N LYS A 85 1.66 -8.87 1.80
CA LYS A 85 2.90 -8.62 1.06
C LYS A 85 3.29 -7.15 0.98
N ILE A 86 2.35 -6.28 0.67
CA ILE A 86 2.62 -4.89 0.34
C ILE A 86 1.86 -3.92 1.25
N SER A 87 2.44 -2.73 1.44
CA SER A 87 1.77 -1.58 2.02
C SER A 87 1.67 -0.52 0.94
N LEU A 88 0.46 -0.24 0.50
CA LEU A 88 0.21 0.79 -0.51
C LEU A 88 0.15 2.15 0.20
N ASP A 89 1.32 2.76 0.39
CA ASP A 89 1.46 3.97 1.20
C ASP A 89 1.12 5.24 0.42
N TYR A 90 1.30 5.20 -0.90
CA TYR A 90 0.88 6.27 -1.80
C TYR A 90 0.35 5.70 -3.11
N THR A 91 -0.81 6.18 -3.53
CA THR A 91 -1.39 5.94 -4.85
C THR A 91 -2.43 7.00 -5.15
N GLU A 92 -2.34 7.64 -6.29
CA GLU A 92 -3.24 8.76 -6.65
C GLU A 92 -4.69 8.31 -6.86
N THR A 93 -4.90 7.05 -7.24
CA THR A 93 -6.24 6.55 -7.61
C THR A 93 -6.98 5.81 -6.49
N LEU A 94 -6.28 5.18 -5.56
CA LEU A 94 -6.88 4.28 -4.55
C LEU A 94 -6.79 4.80 -3.12
N MET A 95 -6.02 5.86 -2.85
CA MET A 95 -5.90 6.39 -1.49
C MET A 95 -7.05 7.34 -1.16
N ALA A 96 -7.41 7.40 0.13
CA ALA A 96 -8.44 8.30 0.62
C ALA A 96 -7.94 9.76 0.78
N ALA A 97 -6.64 9.94 0.98
CA ALA A 97 -6.03 11.26 1.12
C ALA A 97 -5.95 11.97 -0.24
N ALA A 98 -6.06 13.29 -0.25
CA ALA A 98 -5.95 14.12 -1.44
C ALA A 98 -5.16 15.41 -1.17
N GLY A 99 -4.63 16.02 -2.22
CA GLY A 99 -3.90 17.28 -2.15
C GLY A 99 -2.69 17.22 -1.22
N GLU A 100 -2.53 18.20 -0.35
CA GLU A 100 -1.38 18.32 0.56
C GLU A 100 -1.21 17.12 1.49
N GLN A 101 -2.31 16.47 1.91
CA GLN A 101 -2.24 15.28 2.75
C GLN A 101 -1.66 14.07 2.01
N ALA A 102 -1.99 13.92 0.74
CA ALA A 102 -1.44 12.86 -0.10
C ALA A 102 0.06 13.06 -0.35
N GLU A 103 0.46 14.29 -0.68
CA GLU A 103 1.87 14.64 -0.88
C GLU A 103 2.69 14.46 0.41
N ALA A 104 2.13 14.86 1.55
CA ALA A 104 2.78 14.66 2.86
C ALA A 104 2.99 13.16 3.16
N ALA A 105 2.00 12.31 2.85
CA ALA A 105 2.11 10.86 3.02
C ALA A 105 3.21 10.26 2.12
N LYS A 106 3.32 10.72 0.88
CA LYS A 106 4.40 10.33 -0.05
C LYS A 106 5.77 10.70 0.51
N GLU A 107 5.94 11.97 0.92
CA GLU A 107 7.20 12.44 1.49
C GLU A 107 7.57 11.70 2.79
N GLU A 108 6.61 11.45 3.67
CA GLU A 108 6.82 10.67 4.89
C GLU A 108 7.33 9.26 4.55
N THR A 109 6.69 8.60 3.60
CA THR A 109 7.09 7.26 3.14
C THR A 109 8.49 7.27 2.55
N MET A 110 8.82 8.25 1.71
CA MET A 110 10.16 8.39 1.12
C MET A 110 11.23 8.63 2.18
N LYS A 111 10.96 9.46 3.18
CA LYS A 111 11.89 9.75 4.29
C LYS A 111 12.05 8.53 5.20
N LYS A 112 10.94 7.89 5.58
CA LYS A 112 10.90 6.77 6.52
C LYS A 112 11.55 5.51 5.97
N TYR A 113 11.33 5.23 4.70
CA TYR A 113 11.80 4.02 4.03
C TYR A 113 12.86 4.28 2.96
N TYR A 114 13.66 5.32 3.14
CA TYR A 114 14.69 5.71 2.17
C TYR A 114 15.53 4.51 1.70
N GLY A 115 15.50 4.25 0.38
CA GLY A 115 16.19 3.11 -0.23
C GLY A 115 15.52 1.73 -0.02
N ASN A 116 14.38 1.65 0.70
CA ASN A 116 13.69 0.40 1.04
C ASN A 116 12.20 0.39 0.70
N TYR A 117 11.76 1.19 -0.25
CA TYR A 117 10.41 1.15 -0.81
C TYR A 117 10.45 0.76 -2.29
N LEU A 118 9.34 0.26 -2.79
CA LEU A 118 9.15 -0.02 -4.21
C LEU A 118 8.44 1.16 -4.86
N LEU A 119 9.08 1.74 -5.86
CA LEU A 119 8.45 2.74 -6.72
C LEU A 119 7.80 2.02 -7.91
N MET A 120 6.49 2.10 -8.01
CA MET A 120 5.71 1.65 -9.16
C MET A 120 5.28 2.87 -9.97
N ILE A 121 5.43 2.81 -11.26
CA ILE A 121 5.06 3.89 -12.16
C ILE A 121 4.19 3.30 -13.27
N GLU A 122 3.02 3.89 -13.46
CA GLU A 122 2.06 3.54 -14.50
C GLU A 122 1.97 4.70 -15.50
N GLY A 123 2.15 4.41 -16.80
CA GLY A 123 1.98 5.41 -17.86
C GLY A 123 2.96 5.30 -19.03
N LEU A 124 2.56 5.87 -20.15
CA LEU A 124 3.34 5.86 -21.42
C LEU A 124 4.55 6.81 -21.42
N SER A 125 4.57 7.82 -20.57
CA SER A 125 5.65 8.81 -20.53
C SER A 125 6.98 8.25 -20.02
N LEU A 126 7.00 7.04 -19.48
CA LEU A 126 8.22 6.39 -19.01
C LEU A 126 9.26 6.15 -20.09
N ILE A 127 8.84 5.87 -21.30
CA ILE A 127 9.77 5.68 -22.45
C ILE A 127 10.68 6.89 -22.67
N HIS A 128 10.14 8.10 -22.47
CA HIS A 128 10.89 9.34 -22.68
C HIS A 128 11.67 9.80 -21.44
N ILE A 129 11.29 9.32 -20.25
CA ILE A 129 11.90 9.72 -18.98
C ILE A 129 12.97 8.73 -18.54
N SER A 130 12.71 7.43 -18.70
CA SER A 130 13.61 6.38 -18.22
C SER A 130 14.67 5.94 -19.21
N GLU A 131 14.50 6.22 -20.50
CA GLU A 131 15.49 5.94 -21.56
C GLU A 131 15.88 7.21 -22.35
N PRO A 132 16.38 8.26 -21.69
CA PRO A 132 16.71 9.53 -22.39
C PRO A 132 17.92 9.41 -23.33
N THR A 133 18.60 8.28 -23.35
CA THR A 133 19.89 8.10 -24.03
C THR A 133 19.84 7.20 -25.27
N ARG A 134 18.70 6.65 -25.66
CA ARG A 134 18.60 5.91 -26.93
C ARG A 134 18.40 6.89 -28.06
N PRO A 135 19.40 7.09 -28.96
CA PRO A 135 19.18 7.82 -30.21
C PRO A 135 18.22 7.02 -31.10
N TYR A 136 17.26 7.70 -31.69
CA TYR A 136 16.39 7.14 -32.72
C TYR A 136 17.19 6.77 -33.96
#